data_5ed10966caee605601fd06a113a048af
#
_entry.id   5ed10966caee605601fd06a113a048af
#
_cell.length_a   1.000
_cell.length_b   1.000
_cell.length_c   1.000
_cell.angle_alpha   90.00
_cell.angle_beta   90.00
_cell.angle_gamma   90.00
#
_symmetry.space_group_name_H-M   'P 1'
#
loop_
_entity.id
_entity.type
_entity.pdbx_description
1 polymer ?
#
loop_
_entity_poly.entity_id
_entity_poly.type
_entity_poly.pdbx_seq_one_letter_code
_entity_poly.pdbx_strand_id
1 'polypeptide(L)'
;MPGIRFVSHYAGVVGGVERYMERTARLLRVAGIRVDCCYAERTPDADRFLASFDASESMADALKHPSDCDLTVLHKVRDAATVRAFRESGPTAVFIHDHEYYCPRLSYYYPVTRRNCSRAYCEFVCGCCAMLRRPSPENTFRNNFTAFAALWREVRACDRFIVLSQFMRGILIRQGIPEAKITVILPSISIPAETTPPGPASNPPHLLSIGQLIKGKGVDLLLDALRLMKTPFVLDVVGTGNDEANLKRQAEPLGASVVFHGFSPSPDDAFRGVRAVVLPWRWQEPFGLVGPEALAHGVPLVGFDVGAIRDYLINGETGLLVPPGDTEALARAIETLLADPTKAAAMGNRGRELVSERFTDSALLRGWKSLFETQSPSMKRSTP
;
A
#
# COMPACT_ATOMS: atom_id res chain seq x y z
N MET A 1 -13.72 -21.25 -18.08
CA MET A 1 -12.84 -20.91 -16.94
C MET A 1 -13.23 -19.52 -16.46
N PRO A 2 -13.24 -19.24 -15.15
CA PRO A 2 -13.51 -17.89 -14.70
C PRO A 2 -12.43 -16.93 -15.25
N GLY A 3 -12.87 -15.75 -15.70
CA GLY A 3 -12.01 -14.75 -16.31
C GLY A 3 -12.08 -13.42 -15.59
N ILE A 4 -10.94 -12.79 -15.38
CA ILE A 4 -10.82 -11.44 -14.79
C ILE A 4 -10.14 -10.52 -15.81
N ARG A 5 -10.67 -9.32 -15.98
CA ARG A 5 -10.00 -8.24 -16.71
C ARG A 5 -9.47 -7.21 -15.70
N PHE A 6 -8.16 -7.03 -15.64
CA PHE A 6 -7.55 -5.92 -14.93
C PHE A 6 -7.48 -4.69 -15.83
N VAL A 7 -7.95 -3.56 -15.32
CA VAL A 7 -7.88 -2.27 -16.01
C VAL A 7 -6.93 -1.36 -15.26
N SER A 8 -5.86 -0.91 -15.91
CA SER A 8 -4.85 -0.01 -15.35
C SER A 8 -4.55 1.15 -16.30
N HIS A 9 -4.13 2.29 -15.74
CA HIS A 9 -3.71 3.39 -16.60
C HIS A 9 -2.45 3.02 -17.41
N TYR A 10 -1.48 2.35 -16.77
CA TYR A 10 -0.22 1.97 -17.39
C TYR A 10 -0.12 0.46 -17.64
N ALA A 11 0.39 0.10 -18.83
CA ALA A 11 0.98 -1.21 -19.09
C ALA A 11 2.48 -1.13 -18.79
N GLY A 12 2.89 -1.61 -17.62
CA GLY A 12 4.26 -1.63 -17.14
C GLY A 12 4.40 -1.16 -15.71
N VAL A 13 5.57 -1.35 -15.11
CA VAL A 13 5.78 -1.16 -13.68
C VAL A 13 6.20 0.26 -13.38
N VAL A 14 5.24 1.09 -12.97
CA VAL A 14 5.47 2.47 -12.50
C VAL A 14 5.60 2.51 -10.97
N GLY A 15 4.95 1.58 -10.25
CA GLY A 15 4.94 1.56 -8.80
C GLY A 15 4.50 0.24 -8.19
N GLY A 16 4.09 0.30 -6.92
CA GLY A 16 3.67 -0.87 -6.16
C GLY A 16 2.36 -1.51 -6.67
N VAL A 17 1.49 -0.72 -7.29
CA VAL A 17 0.20 -1.21 -7.84
C VAL A 17 0.44 -2.16 -9.00
N GLU A 18 1.27 -1.79 -9.95
CA GLU A 18 1.57 -2.59 -11.13
C GLU A 18 2.37 -3.85 -10.76
N ARG A 19 3.28 -3.77 -9.77
CA ARG A 19 3.95 -4.96 -9.20
C ARG A 19 2.97 -5.92 -8.56
N TYR A 20 1.99 -5.38 -7.82
CA TYR A 20 0.91 -6.20 -7.25
C TYR A 20 0.08 -6.87 -8.34
N MET A 21 -0.32 -6.14 -9.40
CA MET A 21 -1.08 -6.67 -10.54
C MET A 21 -0.31 -7.77 -11.25
N GLU A 22 0.96 -7.53 -11.59
CA GLU A 22 1.84 -8.50 -12.27
C GLU A 22 1.94 -9.80 -11.46
N ARG A 23 2.26 -9.72 -10.16
CA ARG A 23 2.35 -10.89 -9.28
C ARG A 23 1.01 -11.62 -9.17
N THR A 24 -0.07 -10.88 -8.96
CA THR A 24 -1.41 -11.44 -8.80
C THR A 24 -1.85 -12.15 -10.08
N ALA A 25 -1.64 -11.55 -11.26
CA ALA A 25 -1.98 -12.16 -12.54
C ALA A 25 -1.25 -13.50 -12.74
N ARG A 26 0.06 -13.56 -12.47
CA ARG A 26 0.83 -14.81 -12.56
C ARG A 26 0.27 -15.90 -11.65
N LEU A 27 -0.06 -15.58 -10.41
CA LEU A 27 -0.61 -16.54 -9.44
C LEU A 27 -1.99 -17.04 -9.85
N LEU A 28 -2.87 -16.15 -10.33
CA LEU A 28 -4.21 -16.49 -10.80
C LEU A 28 -4.16 -17.42 -12.03
N ARG A 29 -3.27 -17.12 -12.99
CA ARG A 29 -3.07 -17.94 -14.18
C ARG A 29 -2.59 -19.35 -13.82
N VAL A 30 -1.62 -19.48 -12.91
CA VAL A 30 -1.18 -20.79 -12.40
C VAL A 30 -2.33 -21.54 -11.72
N ALA A 31 -3.26 -20.82 -11.09
CA ALA A 31 -4.46 -21.41 -10.47
C ALA A 31 -5.60 -21.68 -11.46
N GLY A 32 -5.40 -21.51 -12.77
CA GLY A 32 -6.38 -21.79 -13.84
C GLY A 32 -7.44 -20.71 -14.01
N ILE A 33 -7.18 -19.48 -13.57
CA ILE A 33 -8.04 -18.32 -13.78
C ILE A 33 -7.43 -17.48 -14.90
N ARG A 34 -8.20 -17.20 -15.96
CA ARG A 34 -7.78 -16.31 -17.05
C ARG A 34 -7.69 -14.88 -16.53
N VAL A 35 -6.60 -14.18 -16.85
CA VAL A 35 -6.40 -12.78 -16.47
C VAL A 35 -5.98 -11.96 -17.68
N ASP A 36 -6.85 -11.08 -18.13
CA ASP A 36 -6.59 -10.14 -19.21
C ASP A 36 -6.20 -8.75 -18.66
N CYS A 37 -5.41 -8.01 -19.42
CA CYS A 37 -5.00 -6.64 -19.06
C CYS A 37 -5.54 -5.62 -20.06
N CYS A 38 -6.20 -4.59 -19.53
CA CYS A 38 -6.65 -3.45 -20.29
C CYS A 38 -5.90 -2.19 -19.81
N TYR A 39 -5.32 -1.40 -20.74
CA TYR A 39 -4.45 -0.28 -20.38
C TYR A 39 -4.70 0.96 -21.26
N ALA A 40 -4.36 2.15 -20.73
CA ALA A 40 -4.40 3.41 -21.49
C ALA A 40 -3.07 3.70 -22.17
N GLU A 41 -1.96 3.56 -21.47
CA GLU A 41 -0.62 3.93 -21.94
C GLU A 41 0.40 2.80 -21.73
N ARG A 42 1.37 2.68 -22.65
CA ARG A 42 2.47 1.71 -22.55
C ARG A 42 3.71 2.41 -22.00
N THR A 43 4.38 1.75 -21.07
CA THR A 43 5.71 2.15 -20.59
C THR A 43 6.81 1.39 -21.33
N PRO A 44 8.09 1.76 -21.20
CA PRO A 44 9.19 1.06 -21.85
C PRO A 44 9.29 -0.44 -21.51
N ASP A 45 8.79 -0.87 -20.33
CA ASP A 45 8.80 -2.27 -19.89
C ASP A 45 7.45 -2.98 -20.11
N ALA A 46 6.56 -2.43 -20.94
CA ALA A 46 5.21 -2.92 -21.17
C ALA A 46 5.18 -4.40 -21.60
N ASP A 47 6.04 -4.81 -22.51
CA ASP A 47 6.03 -6.19 -23.02
C ASP A 47 6.33 -7.20 -21.93
N ARG A 48 7.28 -6.91 -21.03
CA ARG A 48 7.60 -7.74 -19.87
C ARG A 48 6.41 -7.82 -18.91
N PHE A 49 5.77 -6.70 -18.63
CA PHE A 49 4.60 -6.63 -17.76
C PHE A 49 3.43 -7.41 -18.34
N LEU A 50 3.09 -7.18 -19.62
CA LEU A 50 1.97 -7.80 -20.32
C LEU A 50 2.13 -9.31 -20.50
N ALA A 51 3.36 -9.84 -20.55
CA ALA A 51 3.62 -11.28 -20.57
C ALA A 51 3.07 -12.03 -19.33
N SER A 52 2.71 -11.31 -18.26
CA SER A 52 2.08 -11.87 -17.07
C SER A 52 0.58 -12.13 -17.23
N PHE A 53 -0.04 -11.65 -18.31
CA PHE A 53 -1.46 -11.76 -18.61
C PHE A 53 -1.72 -12.71 -19.78
N ASP A 54 -2.97 -13.20 -19.91
CA ASP A 54 -3.36 -14.11 -21.00
C ASP A 54 -3.65 -13.36 -22.29
N ALA A 55 -4.26 -12.18 -22.18
CA ALA A 55 -4.48 -11.26 -23.30
C ALA A 55 -4.33 -9.81 -22.82
N SER A 56 -4.10 -8.90 -23.78
CA SER A 56 -4.01 -7.47 -23.48
C SER A 56 -4.57 -6.63 -24.61
N GLU A 57 -5.22 -5.52 -24.27
CA GLU A 57 -5.79 -4.59 -25.23
C GLU A 57 -5.78 -3.16 -24.66
N SER A 58 -5.98 -2.16 -25.55
CA SER A 58 -6.14 -0.77 -25.10
C SER A 58 -7.51 -0.56 -24.44
N MET A 59 -7.62 0.42 -23.52
CA MET A 59 -8.93 0.79 -22.95
C MET A 59 -9.93 1.24 -24.02
N ALA A 60 -9.44 1.92 -25.06
CA ALA A 60 -10.28 2.40 -26.13
C ALA A 60 -10.89 1.26 -26.96
N ASP A 61 -10.15 0.16 -27.13
CA ASP A 61 -10.65 -1.02 -27.84
C ASP A 61 -11.54 -1.86 -26.94
N ALA A 62 -11.15 -2.07 -25.67
CA ALA A 62 -11.92 -2.80 -24.68
C ALA A 62 -13.36 -2.27 -24.50
N LEU A 63 -13.56 -0.97 -24.65
CA LEU A 63 -14.87 -0.35 -24.53
C LEU A 63 -15.75 -0.50 -25.78
N LYS A 64 -15.22 -0.99 -26.90
CA LYS A 64 -15.99 -1.22 -28.15
C LYS A 64 -16.70 -2.58 -28.14
N HIS A 65 -16.28 -3.51 -27.28
CA HIS A 65 -16.76 -4.87 -27.27
C HIS A 65 -17.19 -5.31 -25.86
N PRO A 66 -18.20 -6.18 -25.71
CA PRO A 66 -18.48 -6.83 -24.43
C PRO A 66 -17.25 -7.59 -23.91
N SER A 67 -17.09 -7.63 -22.61
CA SER A 67 -16.02 -8.43 -21.99
C SER A 67 -16.40 -9.90 -21.96
N ASP A 68 -15.49 -10.77 -22.38
CA ASP A 68 -15.59 -12.23 -22.16
C ASP A 68 -15.21 -12.64 -20.74
N CYS A 69 -14.76 -11.68 -19.90
CA CYS A 69 -14.41 -11.93 -18.52
C CYS A 69 -15.63 -11.78 -17.60
N ASP A 70 -15.68 -12.62 -16.56
CA ASP A 70 -16.76 -12.60 -15.57
C ASP A 70 -16.71 -11.35 -14.66
N LEU A 71 -15.54 -10.75 -14.51
CA LEU A 71 -15.31 -9.61 -13.64
C LEU A 71 -14.28 -8.65 -14.23
N THR A 72 -14.61 -7.38 -14.31
CA THR A 72 -13.65 -6.30 -14.59
C THR A 72 -13.20 -5.65 -13.28
N VAL A 73 -11.89 -5.53 -13.06
CA VAL A 73 -11.30 -4.93 -11.86
C VAL A 73 -10.52 -3.67 -12.22
N LEU A 74 -10.98 -2.54 -11.72
CA LEU A 74 -10.42 -1.22 -11.99
C LEU A 74 -9.30 -0.89 -10.99
N HIS A 75 -8.07 -0.73 -11.49
CA HIS A 75 -6.91 -0.32 -10.71
C HIS A 75 -6.54 1.13 -11.07
N LYS A 76 -6.77 2.06 -10.15
CA LYS A 76 -6.43 3.49 -10.31
C LYS A 76 -6.99 4.18 -11.57
N VAL A 77 -8.16 3.77 -12.01
CA VAL A 77 -8.88 4.47 -13.09
C VAL A 77 -9.44 5.77 -12.55
N ARG A 78 -8.99 6.91 -13.10
CA ARG A 78 -9.26 8.26 -12.57
C ARG A 78 -10.25 9.08 -13.38
N ASP A 79 -10.82 8.52 -14.42
CA ASP A 79 -11.82 9.17 -15.26
C ASP A 79 -13.22 8.59 -15.00
N ALA A 80 -14.17 9.49 -14.69
CA ALA A 80 -15.55 9.10 -14.36
C ALA A 80 -16.28 8.44 -15.52
N ALA A 81 -16.03 8.91 -16.76
CA ALA A 81 -16.68 8.36 -17.95
C ALA A 81 -16.17 6.93 -18.21
N THR A 82 -14.88 6.70 -18.05
CA THR A 82 -14.26 5.38 -18.17
C THR A 82 -14.80 4.40 -17.12
N VAL A 83 -14.89 4.82 -15.84
CA VAL A 83 -15.47 3.97 -14.79
C VAL A 83 -16.92 3.61 -15.11
N ARG A 84 -17.73 4.59 -15.56
CA ARG A 84 -19.11 4.38 -15.98
C ARG A 84 -19.20 3.37 -17.11
N ALA A 85 -18.39 3.56 -18.17
CA ALA A 85 -18.42 2.69 -19.34
C ALA A 85 -18.11 1.23 -18.99
N PHE A 86 -17.08 0.95 -18.16
CA PHE A 86 -16.81 -0.40 -17.70
C PHE A 86 -17.94 -0.97 -16.83
N ARG A 87 -18.51 -0.16 -15.93
CA ARG A 87 -19.64 -0.56 -15.09
C ARG A 87 -20.90 -0.91 -15.91
N GLU A 88 -21.14 -0.22 -16.99
CA GLU A 88 -22.27 -0.47 -17.90
C GLU A 88 -22.02 -1.67 -18.81
N SER A 89 -20.76 -2.03 -19.08
CA SER A 89 -20.40 -3.19 -19.91
C SER A 89 -20.49 -4.52 -19.17
N GLY A 90 -20.48 -4.55 -17.83
CA GLY A 90 -20.55 -5.81 -17.06
C GLY A 90 -20.23 -5.65 -15.59
N PRO A 91 -20.12 -6.80 -14.85
CA PRO A 91 -19.77 -6.81 -13.44
C PRO A 91 -18.42 -6.14 -13.19
N THR A 92 -18.39 -5.15 -12.30
CA THR A 92 -17.21 -4.31 -12.08
C THR A 92 -16.85 -4.18 -10.60
N ALA A 93 -15.59 -4.49 -10.29
CA ALA A 93 -14.98 -4.22 -8.99
C ALA A 93 -14.00 -3.05 -9.09
N VAL A 94 -13.83 -2.32 -8.00
CA VAL A 94 -12.78 -1.31 -7.87
C VAL A 94 -11.78 -1.76 -6.83
N PHE A 95 -10.51 -1.84 -7.21
CA PHE A 95 -9.43 -2.09 -6.26
C PHE A 95 -8.97 -0.77 -5.65
N ILE A 96 -9.22 -0.59 -4.36
CA ILE A 96 -8.87 0.61 -3.62
C ILE A 96 -7.46 0.45 -3.04
N HIS A 97 -6.47 0.96 -3.76
CA HIS A 97 -5.07 0.90 -3.35
C HIS A 97 -4.69 1.95 -2.31
N ASP A 98 -5.36 3.09 -2.33
CA ASP A 98 -5.12 4.23 -1.44
C ASP A 98 -6.38 5.09 -1.27
N HIS A 99 -6.23 6.30 -0.75
CA HIS A 99 -7.34 7.20 -0.42
C HIS A 99 -7.80 8.09 -1.60
N GLU A 100 -7.29 7.88 -2.82
CA GLU A 100 -7.46 8.82 -3.93
C GLU A 100 -8.92 8.99 -4.41
N TYR A 101 -9.76 7.97 -4.29
CA TYR A 101 -11.15 8.05 -4.77
C TYR A 101 -12.09 8.86 -3.88
N TYR A 102 -11.83 8.95 -2.59
CA TYR A 102 -12.71 9.61 -1.62
C TYR A 102 -12.01 10.73 -0.82
N CYS A 103 -10.72 10.94 -1.02
CA CYS A 103 -9.98 12.02 -0.40
C CYS A 103 -9.28 12.90 -1.44
N PRO A 104 -9.76 14.13 -1.70
CA PRO A 104 -9.15 15.01 -2.70
C PRO A 104 -7.71 15.42 -2.33
N ARG A 105 -7.29 15.20 -1.10
CA ARG A 105 -5.90 15.39 -0.65
C ARG A 105 -5.03 14.15 -0.77
N LEU A 106 -5.58 13.01 -1.08
CA LEU A 106 -4.99 11.68 -1.23
C LEU A 106 -4.38 11.06 0.04
N SER A 107 -4.11 11.87 1.05
CA SER A 107 -3.39 11.43 2.26
C SER A 107 -4.31 11.09 3.43
N TYR A 108 -5.60 11.40 3.29
CA TYR A 108 -6.60 11.25 4.36
C TYR A 108 -6.12 11.86 5.69
N TYR A 109 -5.45 13.02 5.57
CA TYR A 109 -4.76 13.73 6.65
C TYR A 109 -5.06 15.23 6.60
N TYR A 110 -5.32 15.83 7.76
CA TYR A 110 -5.66 17.25 7.92
C TYR A 110 -4.38 18.05 8.18
N PRO A 111 -3.93 18.91 7.27
CA PRO A 111 -2.63 19.57 7.39
C PRO A 111 -2.60 20.65 8.46
N VAL A 112 -3.75 21.31 8.72
CA VAL A 112 -3.85 22.42 9.69
C VAL A 112 -3.77 21.87 11.12
N THR A 113 -4.55 20.85 11.43
CA THR A 113 -4.57 20.23 12.77
C THR A 113 -3.50 19.14 12.92
N ARG A 114 -2.79 18.77 11.84
CA ARG A 114 -1.80 17.68 11.81
C ARG A 114 -2.35 16.33 12.30
N ARG A 115 -3.65 16.08 12.05
CA ARG A 115 -4.34 14.86 12.46
C ARG A 115 -4.82 14.06 11.28
N ASN A 116 -4.90 12.76 11.46
CA ASN A 116 -5.50 11.85 10.49
C ASN A 116 -7.01 12.12 10.36
N CYS A 117 -7.52 12.10 9.12
CA CYS A 117 -8.94 12.30 8.85
C CYS A 117 -9.72 11.04 9.24
N SER A 118 -10.88 11.20 9.85
CA SER A 118 -11.80 10.11 10.19
C SER A 118 -13.20 10.31 9.58
N ARG A 119 -13.36 11.30 8.69
CA ARG A 119 -14.67 11.69 8.15
C ARG A 119 -15.04 10.88 6.91
N ALA A 120 -16.33 10.66 6.73
CA ALA A 120 -16.86 10.27 5.43
C ALA A 120 -16.71 11.44 4.42
N TYR A 121 -16.67 11.09 3.14
CA TYR A 121 -16.65 12.08 2.08
C TYR A 121 -17.91 12.97 2.16
N CYS A 122 -17.69 14.27 2.12
CA CYS A 122 -18.72 15.30 2.07
C CYS A 122 -18.26 16.37 1.08
N GLU A 123 -19.06 16.64 0.05
CA GLU A 123 -18.67 17.55 -1.03
C GLU A 123 -18.24 18.93 -0.50
N PHE A 124 -19.02 19.52 0.40
CA PHE A 124 -18.70 20.83 0.97
C PHE A 124 -17.42 20.81 1.80
N VAL A 125 -17.33 19.93 2.80
CA VAL A 125 -16.18 19.90 3.72
C VAL A 125 -14.91 19.44 3.00
N CYS A 126 -15.02 18.44 2.12
CA CYS A 126 -13.86 17.95 1.36
C CYS A 126 -13.43 18.93 0.28
N GLY A 127 -14.36 19.70 -0.30
CA GLY A 127 -14.06 20.81 -1.20
C GLY A 127 -13.25 21.91 -0.52
N CYS A 128 -13.70 22.37 0.66
CA CYS A 128 -12.94 23.32 1.48
C CYS A 128 -11.54 22.76 1.86
N CYS A 129 -11.46 21.48 2.22
CA CYS A 129 -10.19 20.83 2.52
C CYS A 129 -9.27 20.76 1.30
N ALA A 130 -9.81 20.54 0.10
CA ALA A 130 -9.05 20.51 -1.15
C ALA A 130 -8.39 21.87 -1.46
N MET A 131 -9.06 22.98 -1.17
CA MET A 131 -8.53 24.34 -1.37
C MET A 131 -7.29 24.64 -0.52
N LEU A 132 -7.08 23.93 0.58
CA LEU A 132 -5.87 24.04 1.42
C LEU A 132 -4.66 23.34 0.79
N ARG A 133 -4.81 22.73 -0.38
CA ARG A 133 -3.74 22.05 -1.08
C ARG A 133 -3.09 22.97 -2.11
N ARG A 134 -1.76 22.89 -2.21
CA ARG A 134 -1.05 23.54 -3.31
C ARG A 134 -1.41 22.82 -4.64
N PRO A 135 -1.78 23.57 -5.70
CA PRO A 135 -1.99 22.98 -7.02
C PRO A 135 -0.76 22.18 -7.46
N SER A 136 -0.99 21.06 -8.14
CA SER A 136 0.08 20.30 -8.78
C SER A 136 -0.06 20.47 -10.30
N PRO A 137 0.95 20.97 -11.00
CA PRO A 137 0.87 21.14 -12.47
C PRO A 137 0.72 19.79 -13.19
N GLU A 138 1.21 18.70 -12.60
CA GLU A 138 1.19 17.37 -13.20
C GLU A 138 -0.14 16.62 -13.01
N ASN A 139 -1.09 17.15 -12.23
CA ASN A 139 -2.31 16.44 -11.91
C ASN A 139 -3.55 17.35 -11.92
N THR A 140 -4.03 17.62 -13.14
CA THR A 140 -5.24 18.42 -13.43
C THR A 140 -6.50 17.88 -12.71
N PHE A 141 -6.61 16.56 -12.57
CA PHE A 141 -7.69 15.89 -11.83
C PHE A 141 -7.76 16.35 -10.37
N ARG A 142 -6.63 16.52 -9.72
CA ARG A 142 -6.55 17.01 -8.33
C ARG A 142 -6.96 18.47 -8.17
N ASN A 143 -6.94 19.23 -9.25
CA ASN A 143 -7.29 20.65 -9.26
C ASN A 143 -8.77 20.87 -9.60
N ASN A 144 -9.47 19.82 -10.08
CA ASN A 144 -10.88 19.88 -10.47
C ASN A 144 -11.75 19.08 -9.49
N PHE A 145 -12.30 19.75 -8.49
CA PHE A 145 -13.14 19.11 -7.48
C PHE A 145 -14.45 18.54 -8.05
N THR A 146 -15.00 19.15 -9.10
CA THR A 146 -16.21 18.64 -9.78
C THR A 146 -15.94 17.30 -10.46
N ALA A 147 -14.78 17.16 -11.15
CA ALA A 147 -14.37 15.89 -11.73
C ALA A 147 -14.12 14.83 -10.65
N PHE A 148 -13.53 15.23 -9.53
CA PHE A 148 -13.34 14.35 -8.38
C PHE A 148 -14.67 13.82 -7.82
N ALA A 149 -15.65 14.72 -7.60
CA ALA A 149 -16.97 14.35 -7.11
C ALA A 149 -17.71 13.42 -8.09
N ALA A 150 -17.60 13.69 -9.41
CA ALA A 150 -18.16 12.84 -10.45
C ALA A 150 -17.53 11.44 -10.44
N LEU A 151 -16.19 11.35 -10.34
CA LEU A 151 -15.49 10.07 -10.24
C LEU A 151 -15.95 9.27 -9.02
N TRP A 152 -15.97 9.89 -7.83
CA TRP A 152 -16.38 9.19 -6.61
C TRP A 152 -17.82 8.68 -6.71
N ARG A 153 -18.71 9.41 -7.36
CA ARG A 153 -20.10 8.97 -7.63
C ARG A 153 -20.13 7.69 -8.47
N GLU A 154 -19.36 7.63 -9.57
CA GLU A 154 -19.30 6.43 -10.43
C GLU A 154 -18.62 5.26 -9.72
N VAL A 155 -17.54 5.51 -9.00
CA VAL A 155 -16.85 4.48 -8.21
C VAL A 155 -17.79 3.85 -7.18
N ARG A 156 -18.54 4.66 -6.43
CA ARG A 156 -19.53 4.14 -5.44
C ARG A 156 -20.64 3.28 -6.04
N ALA A 157 -20.93 3.47 -7.32
CA ALA A 157 -21.96 2.71 -8.03
C ALA A 157 -21.48 1.33 -8.52
N CYS A 158 -20.17 1.02 -8.42
CA CYS A 158 -19.64 -0.28 -8.78
C CYS A 158 -20.17 -1.41 -7.89
N ASP A 159 -20.08 -2.63 -8.40
CA ASP A 159 -20.67 -3.81 -7.75
C ASP A 159 -19.90 -4.25 -6.53
N ARG A 160 -18.56 -4.18 -6.58
CA ARG A 160 -17.67 -4.68 -5.54
C ARG A 160 -16.46 -3.77 -5.31
N PHE A 161 -15.87 -3.91 -4.13
CA PHE A 161 -14.67 -3.18 -3.72
C PHE A 161 -13.66 -4.17 -3.15
N ILE A 162 -12.42 -4.07 -3.60
CA ILE A 162 -11.30 -4.89 -3.11
C ILE A 162 -10.33 -3.97 -2.36
N VAL A 163 -9.92 -4.39 -1.19
CA VAL A 163 -8.95 -3.69 -0.34
C VAL A 163 -7.90 -4.64 0.21
N LEU A 164 -6.73 -4.11 0.59
CA LEU A 164 -5.61 -4.90 1.10
C LEU A 164 -5.62 -5.10 2.62
N SER A 165 -6.51 -4.42 3.36
CA SER A 165 -6.46 -4.38 4.83
C SER A 165 -7.83 -4.25 5.48
N GLN A 166 -7.94 -4.71 6.74
CA GLN A 166 -9.14 -4.46 7.55
C GLN A 166 -9.33 -2.98 7.85
N PHE A 167 -8.22 -2.24 7.97
CA PHE A 167 -8.26 -0.79 8.11
C PHE A 167 -8.97 -0.12 6.93
N MET A 168 -8.59 -0.45 5.68
CA MET A 168 -9.22 0.10 4.48
C MET A 168 -10.68 -0.34 4.35
N ARG A 169 -11.02 -1.57 4.73
CA ARG A 169 -12.41 -2.03 4.82
C ARG A 169 -13.22 -1.13 5.75
N GLY A 170 -12.73 -0.86 6.96
CA GLY A 170 -13.38 0.05 7.90
C GLY A 170 -13.55 1.48 7.36
N ILE A 171 -12.57 1.96 6.58
CA ILE A 171 -12.70 3.26 5.90
C ILE A 171 -13.82 3.23 4.86
N LEU A 172 -13.89 2.22 3.98
CA LEU A 172 -14.92 2.14 2.96
C LEU A 172 -16.34 2.04 3.55
N ILE A 173 -16.52 1.29 4.62
CA ILE A 173 -17.77 1.25 5.38
C ILE A 173 -18.16 2.66 5.85
N ARG A 174 -17.19 3.40 6.41
CA ARG A 174 -17.37 4.80 6.81
C ARG A 174 -17.70 5.73 5.64
N GLN A 175 -17.20 5.43 4.44
CA GLN A 175 -17.55 6.13 3.20
C GLN A 175 -18.95 5.77 2.68
N GLY A 176 -19.68 4.91 3.37
CA GLY A 176 -21.03 4.49 3.00
C GLY A 176 -21.11 3.37 1.97
N ILE A 177 -20.00 2.65 1.76
CA ILE A 177 -20.02 1.43 0.95
C ILE A 177 -20.57 0.29 1.81
N PRO A 178 -21.60 -0.43 1.33
CA PRO A 178 -22.13 -1.59 2.05
C PRO A 178 -21.05 -2.65 2.31
N GLU A 179 -20.99 -3.16 3.52
CA GLU A 179 -19.97 -4.15 3.93
C GLU A 179 -19.95 -5.38 3.05
N ALA A 180 -21.12 -5.87 2.63
CA ALA A 180 -21.28 -7.03 1.75
C ALA A 180 -20.64 -6.84 0.36
N LYS A 181 -20.35 -5.60 -0.05
CA LYS A 181 -19.67 -5.28 -1.30
C LYS A 181 -18.14 -5.23 -1.15
N ILE A 182 -17.60 -5.31 0.06
CA ILE A 182 -16.16 -5.12 0.32
C ILE A 182 -15.50 -6.45 0.61
N THR A 183 -14.50 -6.79 -0.19
CA THR A 183 -13.65 -7.98 0.01
C THR A 183 -12.24 -7.55 0.40
N VAL A 184 -11.72 -8.11 1.49
CA VAL A 184 -10.32 -7.94 1.88
C VAL A 184 -9.50 -9.05 1.26
N ILE A 185 -8.55 -8.70 0.40
CA ILE A 185 -7.61 -9.64 -0.20
C ILE A 185 -6.21 -9.25 0.23
N LEU A 186 -5.66 -9.98 1.18
CA LEU A 186 -4.31 -9.71 1.69
C LEU A 186 -3.27 -9.95 0.59
N PRO A 187 -2.22 -9.12 0.49
CA PRO A 187 -1.16 -9.35 -0.47
C PRO A 187 -0.36 -10.59 -0.10
N SER A 188 0.24 -11.22 -1.09
CA SER A 188 1.21 -12.28 -0.86
C SER A 188 2.61 -11.68 -0.71
N ILE A 189 3.33 -12.11 0.31
CA ILE A 189 4.69 -11.68 0.62
C ILE A 189 5.65 -12.85 0.40
N SER A 190 6.72 -12.59 -0.31
CA SER A 190 7.79 -13.59 -0.49
C SER A 190 8.56 -13.77 0.81
N ILE A 191 8.68 -15.01 1.25
CA ILE A 191 9.50 -15.33 2.42
C ILE A 191 10.85 -15.83 1.92
N PRO A 192 11.96 -15.18 2.27
CA PRO A 192 13.27 -15.65 1.90
C PRO A 192 13.53 -17.09 2.39
N ALA A 193 14.10 -17.95 1.50
CA ALA A 193 14.37 -19.34 1.83
C ALA A 193 15.38 -19.45 2.98
N GLU A 194 16.38 -18.58 3.01
CA GLU A 194 17.33 -18.50 4.09
C GLU A 194 16.88 -17.41 5.08
N THR A 195 16.71 -17.80 6.33
CA THR A 195 16.82 -16.84 7.42
C THR A 195 18.26 -16.38 7.42
N THR A 196 18.54 -15.17 6.99
CA THR A 196 19.79 -14.57 7.44
C THR A 196 19.61 -14.41 8.94
N PRO A 197 20.32 -15.23 9.78
CA PRO A 197 20.33 -14.96 11.22
C PRO A 197 20.68 -13.48 11.34
N PRO A 198 20.12 -12.73 12.30
CA PRO A 198 20.62 -11.41 12.58
C PRO A 198 22.13 -11.57 12.63
N GLY A 199 22.84 -10.98 11.64
CA GLY A 199 24.28 -11.10 11.51
C GLY A 199 24.91 -10.78 12.86
N PRO A 200 26.18 -11.17 13.13
CA PRO A 200 26.82 -10.86 14.40
C PRO A 200 26.52 -9.40 14.68
N ALA A 201 25.90 -9.15 15.83
CA ALA A 201 25.28 -7.87 16.15
C ALA A 201 26.22 -6.73 15.76
N SER A 202 25.90 -6.02 14.68
CA SER A 202 26.67 -4.86 14.27
C SER A 202 26.76 -3.92 15.47
N ASN A 203 27.93 -3.43 15.72
CA ASN A 203 28.14 -2.47 16.80
C ASN A 203 28.71 -1.19 16.18
N PRO A 204 27.94 -0.13 16.13
CA PRO A 204 26.54 0.03 16.62
C PRO A 204 25.50 -0.74 15.79
N PRO A 205 24.32 -1.07 16.41
CA PRO A 205 23.22 -1.78 15.73
C PRO A 205 22.56 -0.90 14.66
N HIS A 206 22.13 -1.55 13.58
CA HIS A 206 21.46 -0.90 12.45
C HIS A 206 19.93 -0.84 12.61
N LEU A 207 19.38 0.30 12.31
CA LEU A 207 17.94 0.56 12.10
C LEU A 207 17.71 0.80 10.62
N LEU A 208 16.53 0.45 10.10
CA LEU A 208 16.17 0.72 8.71
C LEU A 208 14.89 1.53 8.63
N SER A 209 14.88 2.55 7.77
CA SER A 209 13.68 3.21 7.28
C SER A 209 13.68 3.15 5.75
N ILE A 210 12.67 2.50 5.16
CA ILE A 210 12.62 2.27 3.72
C ILE A 210 11.29 2.73 3.14
N GLY A 211 11.34 3.43 1.98
CA GLY A 211 10.17 3.91 1.26
C GLY A 211 10.38 5.29 0.63
N GLN A 212 9.31 5.85 0.06
CA GLN A 212 9.37 7.19 -0.52
C GLN A 212 9.70 8.25 0.55
N LEU A 213 10.66 9.12 0.26
CA LEU A 213 11.04 10.23 1.16
C LEU A 213 10.09 11.41 0.97
N ILE A 214 8.89 11.27 1.51
CA ILE A 214 7.82 12.28 1.53
C ILE A 214 7.34 12.52 2.96
N LYS A 215 6.75 13.71 3.21
CA LYS A 215 6.25 14.10 4.54
C LYS A 215 5.34 13.04 5.20
N GLY A 216 4.54 12.35 4.40
CA GLY A 216 3.61 11.32 4.89
C GLY A 216 4.28 10.12 5.53
N LYS A 217 5.50 9.78 5.11
CA LYS A 217 6.27 8.65 5.63
C LYS A 217 6.99 8.97 6.95
N GLY A 218 7.06 10.26 7.34
CA GLY A 218 7.42 10.68 8.70
C GLY A 218 8.88 10.46 9.11
N VAL A 219 9.81 10.30 8.14
CA VAL A 219 11.25 10.13 8.45
C VAL A 219 11.78 11.32 9.27
N ASP A 220 11.21 12.52 9.09
CA ASP A 220 11.52 13.69 9.93
C ASP A 220 11.19 13.46 11.42
N LEU A 221 10.09 12.77 11.73
CA LEU A 221 9.74 12.41 13.11
C LEU A 221 10.69 11.34 13.67
N LEU A 222 11.17 10.42 12.82
CA LEU A 222 12.19 9.46 13.21
C LEU A 222 13.50 10.18 13.56
N LEU A 223 13.96 11.09 12.71
CA LEU A 223 15.17 11.87 13.00
C LEU A 223 15.06 12.68 14.31
N ASP A 224 13.87 13.24 14.60
CA ASP A 224 13.62 13.92 15.88
C ASP A 224 13.68 12.94 17.07
N ALA A 225 13.11 11.73 16.94
CA ALA A 225 13.19 10.69 17.95
C ALA A 225 14.64 10.24 18.22
N LEU A 226 15.42 10.04 17.14
CA LEU A 226 16.82 9.58 17.25
C LEU A 226 17.73 10.57 18.01
N ARG A 227 17.42 11.88 17.94
CA ARG A 227 18.13 12.90 18.73
C ARG A 227 17.94 12.79 20.24
N LEU A 228 16.85 12.14 20.68
CA LEU A 228 16.56 11.91 22.09
C LEU A 228 17.23 10.67 22.65
N MET A 229 17.75 9.80 21.77
CA MET A 229 18.36 8.53 22.17
C MET A 229 19.77 8.71 22.70
N LYS A 230 20.14 7.81 23.62
CA LYS A 230 21.50 7.71 24.19
C LYS A 230 22.27 6.50 23.67
N THR A 231 21.53 5.47 23.25
CA THR A 231 22.11 4.24 22.71
C THR A 231 22.70 4.51 21.32
N PRO A 232 23.95 4.14 21.04
CA PRO A 232 24.55 4.23 19.71
C PRO A 232 23.74 3.43 18.67
N PHE A 233 23.63 3.96 17.47
CA PHE A 233 22.91 3.34 16.34
C PHE A 233 23.50 3.77 15.00
N VAL A 234 23.16 3.04 13.95
CA VAL A 234 23.23 3.51 12.56
C VAL A 234 21.80 3.45 12.00
N LEU A 235 21.33 4.53 11.38
CA LEU A 235 20.09 4.54 10.63
C LEU A 235 20.39 4.47 9.13
N ASP A 236 19.94 3.41 8.49
CA ASP A 236 19.92 3.26 7.04
C ASP A 236 18.59 3.80 6.48
N VAL A 237 18.67 4.81 5.62
CA VAL A 237 17.50 5.41 4.94
C VAL A 237 17.55 5.01 3.47
N VAL A 238 16.60 4.14 3.06
CA VAL A 238 16.51 3.63 1.69
C VAL A 238 15.28 4.22 0.99
N GLY A 239 15.51 4.87 -0.15
CA GLY A 239 14.47 5.48 -0.96
C GLY A 239 14.83 6.91 -1.40
N THR A 240 13.94 7.48 -2.21
CA THR A 240 14.04 8.85 -2.72
C THR A 240 12.71 9.57 -2.62
N GLY A 241 12.71 10.89 -2.73
CA GLY A 241 11.47 11.66 -2.70
C GLY A 241 11.69 13.16 -2.56
N ASN A 242 10.61 13.91 -2.62
CA ASN A 242 10.64 15.37 -2.62
C ASN A 242 11.04 16.01 -1.27
N ASP A 243 11.10 15.23 -0.20
CA ASP A 243 11.54 15.71 1.13
C ASP A 243 13.00 15.35 1.44
N GLU A 244 13.70 14.64 0.55
CA GLU A 244 15.05 14.11 0.77
C GLU A 244 16.05 15.19 1.19
N ALA A 245 16.07 16.34 0.49
CA ALA A 245 16.98 17.43 0.81
C ALA A 245 16.73 18.03 2.21
N ASN A 246 15.47 18.09 2.65
CA ASN A 246 15.11 18.54 3.99
C ASN A 246 15.55 17.53 5.05
N LEU A 247 15.35 16.23 4.78
CA LEU A 247 15.72 15.16 5.71
C LEU A 247 17.24 15.09 5.89
N LYS A 248 18.03 15.23 4.81
CA LYS A 248 19.50 15.29 4.89
C LYS A 248 19.97 16.44 5.78
N ARG A 249 19.42 17.66 5.58
CA ARG A 249 19.73 18.79 6.48
C ARG A 249 19.34 18.54 7.94
N GLN A 250 18.16 17.93 8.16
CA GLN A 250 17.70 17.58 9.50
C GLN A 250 18.58 16.52 10.16
N ALA A 251 19.21 15.63 9.38
CA ALA A 251 20.09 14.59 9.86
C ALA A 251 21.53 15.08 10.18
N GLU A 252 21.95 16.25 9.69
CA GLU A 252 23.32 16.77 9.90
C GLU A 252 23.83 16.69 11.36
N PRO A 253 23.01 17.03 12.40
CA PRO A 253 23.47 16.91 13.78
C PRO A 253 23.71 15.47 14.27
N LEU A 254 23.17 14.46 13.56
CA LEU A 254 23.39 13.04 13.85
C LEU A 254 24.63 12.48 13.13
N GLY A 255 25.21 13.24 12.22
CA GLY A 255 26.46 12.92 11.53
C GLY A 255 26.43 11.58 10.82
N ALA A 256 27.49 10.79 10.96
CA ALA A 256 27.66 9.48 10.32
C ALA A 256 26.70 8.38 10.81
N SER A 257 25.90 8.65 11.84
CA SER A 257 24.89 7.71 12.31
C SER A 257 23.67 7.62 11.39
N VAL A 258 23.54 8.48 10.35
CA VAL A 258 22.44 8.44 9.38
C VAL A 258 22.99 8.35 7.96
N VAL A 259 22.68 7.25 7.27
CA VAL A 259 23.15 6.97 5.92
C VAL A 259 21.98 6.94 4.94
N PHE A 260 22.02 7.77 3.91
CA PHE A 260 21.01 7.81 2.84
C PHE A 260 21.55 7.01 1.63
N HIS A 261 20.89 5.90 1.31
CA HIS A 261 21.30 4.99 0.23
C HIS A 261 20.67 5.28 -1.13
N GLY A 262 19.66 6.19 -1.17
CA GLY A 262 18.89 6.42 -2.39
C GLY A 262 17.93 5.28 -2.70
N PHE A 263 17.49 5.18 -3.97
CA PHE A 263 16.57 4.14 -4.44
C PHE A 263 17.26 2.78 -4.53
N SER A 264 16.63 1.74 -3.99
CA SER A 264 17.04 0.34 -4.17
C SER A 264 16.03 -0.41 -5.03
N PRO A 265 16.44 -1.04 -6.13
CA PRO A 265 15.54 -1.87 -6.95
C PRO A 265 15.20 -3.20 -6.28
N SER A 266 16.07 -3.68 -5.39
CA SER A 266 15.90 -4.90 -4.59
C SER A 266 16.03 -4.55 -3.11
N PRO A 267 14.91 -4.36 -2.40
CA PRO A 267 14.95 -4.00 -0.98
C PRO A 267 15.35 -5.15 -0.07
N ASP A 268 15.39 -6.41 -0.53
CA ASP A 268 15.66 -7.59 0.29
C ASP A 268 17.01 -7.52 1.01
N ASP A 269 18.04 -7.00 0.32
CA ASP A 269 19.37 -6.84 0.93
C ASP A 269 19.39 -5.79 2.04
N ALA A 270 18.49 -4.81 2.00
CA ALA A 270 18.41 -3.77 3.01
C ALA A 270 17.96 -4.29 4.39
N PHE A 271 17.29 -5.44 4.45
CA PHE A 271 16.85 -6.03 5.72
C PHE A 271 17.95 -6.84 6.43
N ARG A 272 19.07 -7.10 5.77
CA ARG A 272 20.15 -7.93 6.34
C ARG A 272 20.89 -7.19 7.45
N GLY A 273 21.04 -7.84 8.61
CA GLY A 273 21.77 -7.29 9.75
C GLY A 273 21.06 -6.14 10.47
N VAL A 274 19.83 -5.82 10.08
CA VAL A 274 19.02 -4.76 10.70
C VAL A 274 18.40 -5.24 12.01
N ARG A 275 18.51 -4.42 13.07
CA ARG A 275 17.94 -4.71 14.39
C ARG A 275 16.42 -4.48 14.44
N ALA A 276 15.96 -3.44 13.76
CA ALA A 276 14.53 -3.12 13.63
C ALA A 276 14.26 -2.24 12.41
N VAL A 277 13.11 -2.42 11.80
CA VAL A 277 12.57 -1.49 10.80
C VAL A 277 11.64 -0.50 11.50
N VAL A 278 11.86 0.79 11.23
CA VAL A 278 11.05 1.86 11.83
C VAL A 278 10.08 2.41 10.79
N LEU A 279 8.79 2.40 11.13
CA LEU A 279 7.67 2.85 10.31
C LEU A 279 7.03 4.10 10.96
N PRO A 280 7.65 5.28 10.81
CA PRO A 280 7.23 6.51 11.51
C PRO A 280 6.12 7.24 10.76
N TRP A 281 5.16 6.51 10.16
CA TRP A 281 4.18 7.04 9.25
C TRP A 281 3.28 8.08 9.92
N ARG A 282 3.20 9.23 9.28
CA ARG A 282 2.30 10.32 9.68
C ARG A 282 0.91 10.13 9.09
N TRP A 283 0.84 9.68 7.82
CA TRP A 283 -0.40 9.48 7.09
C TRP A 283 -0.91 8.05 7.26
N GLN A 284 -2.22 7.90 7.08
CA GLN A 284 -2.89 6.61 7.16
C GLN A 284 -2.48 5.72 5.96
N GLU A 285 -1.46 4.91 6.17
CA GLU A 285 -0.98 3.97 5.17
C GLU A 285 -2.05 2.90 4.90
N PRO A 286 -2.45 2.68 3.64
CA PRO A 286 -3.49 1.72 3.29
C PRO A 286 -3.15 0.26 3.62
N PHE A 287 -1.87 -0.11 3.47
CA PHE A 287 -1.32 -1.40 3.89
C PHE A 287 0.14 -1.28 4.34
N GLY A 288 1.05 -0.82 3.46
CA GLY A 288 2.46 -0.67 3.76
C GLY A 288 3.23 -1.99 3.67
N LEU A 289 3.47 -2.47 2.45
CA LEU A 289 4.14 -3.75 2.15
C LEU A 289 5.48 -3.93 2.89
N VAL A 290 6.21 -2.84 3.08
CA VAL A 290 7.50 -2.82 3.81
C VAL A 290 7.41 -3.47 5.20
N GLY A 291 6.29 -3.32 5.91
CA GLY A 291 6.11 -3.94 7.21
C GLY A 291 6.15 -5.47 7.14
N PRO A 292 5.23 -6.11 6.40
CA PRO A 292 5.27 -7.56 6.22
C PRO A 292 6.54 -8.07 5.53
N GLU A 293 7.15 -7.30 4.61
CA GLU A 293 8.44 -7.65 4.01
C GLU A 293 9.55 -7.72 5.07
N ALA A 294 9.64 -6.74 5.97
CA ALA A 294 10.58 -6.77 7.09
C ALA A 294 10.35 -7.98 8.01
N LEU A 295 9.08 -8.25 8.35
CA LEU A 295 8.71 -9.42 9.16
C LEU A 295 9.06 -10.75 8.46
N ALA A 296 8.91 -10.84 7.13
CA ALA A 296 9.32 -12.01 6.34
C ALA A 296 10.82 -12.29 6.46
N HIS A 297 11.63 -11.25 6.63
CA HIS A 297 13.06 -11.34 6.90
C HIS A 297 13.40 -11.58 8.38
N GLY A 298 12.40 -11.73 9.25
CA GLY A 298 12.60 -11.90 10.69
C GLY A 298 13.05 -10.62 11.43
N VAL A 299 12.78 -9.45 10.83
CA VAL A 299 13.14 -8.15 11.42
C VAL A 299 11.91 -7.55 12.10
N PRO A 300 11.95 -7.25 13.42
CA PRO A 300 10.84 -6.67 14.13
C PRO A 300 10.59 -5.22 13.72
N LEU A 301 9.37 -4.75 13.99
CA LEU A 301 8.94 -3.41 13.62
C LEU A 301 8.84 -2.49 14.84
N VAL A 302 9.14 -1.20 14.64
CA VAL A 302 8.71 -0.11 15.53
C VAL A 302 7.93 0.89 14.71
N GLY A 303 6.72 1.26 15.12
CA GLY A 303 5.93 2.17 14.30
C GLY A 303 4.85 2.95 15.04
N PHE A 304 4.41 4.05 14.45
CA PHE A 304 3.24 4.75 14.92
C PHE A 304 1.96 3.96 14.63
N ASP A 305 1.01 4.02 15.54
CA ASP A 305 -0.32 3.42 15.41
C ASP A 305 -1.18 4.17 14.38
N VAL A 306 -0.86 4.02 13.11
CA VAL A 306 -1.47 4.75 12.00
C VAL A 306 -1.77 3.83 10.82
N GLY A 307 -2.95 3.97 10.24
CA GLY A 307 -3.33 3.22 9.04
C GLY A 307 -3.49 1.72 9.30
N ALA A 308 -3.07 0.92 8.35
CA ALA A 308 -3.21 -0.54 8.39
C ALA A 308 -2.08 -1.24 9.17
N ILE A 309 -1.23 -0.52 9.88
CA ILE A 309 -0.07 -1.10 10.57
C ILE A 309 -0.46 -2.24 11.53
N ARG A 310 -1.64 -2.13 12.18
CA ARG A 310 -2.18 -3.16 13.10
C ARG A 310 -2.54 -4.48 12.41
N ASP A 311 -2.60 -4.52 11.08
CA ASP A 311 -2.89 -5.76 10.36
C ASP A 311 -1.71 -6.75 10.43
N TYR A 312 -0.49 -6.28 10.77
CA TYR A 312 0.73 -7.09 10.87
C TYR A 312 1.67 -6.70 12.03
N LEU A 313 1.63 -5.46 12.55
CA LEU A 313 2.37 -5.09 13.75
C LEU A 313 1.50 -5.31 14.99
N ILE A 314 1.71 -6.44 15.66
CA ILE A 314 1.06 -6.80 16.91
C ILE A 314 1.98 -6.36 18.05
N ASN A 315 1.50 -5.38 18.83
CA ASN A 315 2.31 -4.78 19.88
C ASN A 315 2.80 -5.78 20.92
N GLY A 316 4.10 -5.83 21.13
CA GLY A 316 4.74 -6.78 22.05
C GLY A 316 5.02 -8.16 21.46
N GLU A 317 4.47 -8.50 20.25
CA GLU A 317 4.66 -9.79 19.59
C GLU A 317 5.55 -9.68 18.35
N THR A 318 5.17 -8.85 17.37
CA THR A 318 5.92 -8.69 16.10
C THR A 318 6.69 -7.37 16.04
N GLY A 319 6.62 -6.58 17.11
CA GLY A 319 7.28 -5.29 17.24
C GLY A 319 6.63 -4.40 18.30
N LEU A 320 6.92 -3.13 18.27
CA LEU A 320 6.41 -2.14 19.23
C LEU A 320 5.60 -1.04 18.52
N LEU A 321 4.37 -0.86 18.98
CA LEU A 321 3.44 0.14 18.47
C LEU A 321 3.39 1.32 19.43
N VAL A 322 3.54 2.54 18.91
CA VAL A 322 3.57 3.76 19.72
C VAL A 322 2.51 4.77 19.26
N PRO A 323 2.09 5.71 20.13
CA PRO A 323 1.10 6.72 19.76
C PRO A 323 1.52 7.56 18.54
N PRO A 324 0.59 7.94 17.66
CA PRO A 324 0.89 8.73 16.46
C PRO A 324 1.60 10.05 16.77
N GLY A 325 2.80 10.24 16.21
CA GLY A 325 3.58 11.46 16.32
C GLY A 325 4.31 11.66 17.66
N ASP A 326 4.23 10.69 18.59
CA ASP A 326 4.97 10.73 19.86
C ASP A 326 6.42 10.27 19.63
N THR A 327 7.30 11.25 19.35
CA THR A 327 8.72 10.99 19.08
C THR A 327 9.48 10.48 20.30
N GLU A 328 9.07 10.84 21.52
CA GLU A 328 9.69 10.31 22.75
C GLU A 328 9.32 8.82 22.94
N ALA A 329 8.06 8.46 22.74
CA ALA A 329 7.65 7.06 22.79
C ALA A 329 8.34 6.24 21.68
N LEU A 330 8.53 6.82 20.49
CA LEU A 330 9.25 6.18 19.39
C LEU A 330 10.72 5.93 19.77
N ALA A 331 11.40 6.91 20.35
CA ALA A 331 12.77 6.77 20.84
C ALA A 331 12.89 5.66 21.89
N ARG A 332 12.03 5.67 22.91
CA ARG A 332 12.02 4.62 23.95
C ARG A 332 11.78 3.22 23.39
N ALA A 333 10.86 3.10 22.42
CA ALA A 333 10.56 1.82 21.78
C ALA A 333 11.77 1.30 20.98
N ILE A 334 12.45 2.18 20.24
CA ILE A 334 13.68 1.82 19.52
C ILE A 334 14.75 1.39 20.51
N GLU A 335 15.04 2.18 21.56
CA GLU A 335 16.04 1.85 22.58
C GLU A 335 15.75 0.48 23.25
N THR A 336 14.48 0.15 23.47
CA THR A 336 14.08 -1.16 24.00
C THR A 336 14.57 -2.32 23.15
N LEU A 337 14.44 -2.22 21.81
CA LEU A 337 14.90 -3.28 20.89
C LEU A 337 16.42 -3.25 20.67
N LEU A 338 17.05 -2.09 20.79
CA LEU A 338 18.52 -1.99 20.71
C LEU A 338 19.19 -2.59 21.94
N ALA A 339 18.63 -2.36 23.14
CA ALA A 339 19.14 -2.84 24.40
C ALA A 339 18.97 -4.37 24.59
N ASP A 340 17.94 -4.96 23.97
CA ASP A 340 17.64 -6.40 24.10
C ASP A 340 17.57 -7.10 22.74
N PRO A 341 18.73 -7.57 22.22
CA PRO A 341 18.80 -8.33 20.97
C PRO A 341 17.94 -9.59 20.95
N THR A 342 17.82 -10.26 22.09
CA THR A 342 17.05 -11.51 22.22
C THR A 342 15.56 -11.24 22.04
N LYS A 343 15.07 -10.19 22.67
CA LYS A 343 13.68 -9.74 22.50
C LYS A 343 13.40 -9.31 21.06
N ALA A 344 14.32 -8.55 20.45
CA ALA A 344 14.18 -8.14 19.05
C ALA A 344 14.10 -9.36 18.12
N ALA A 345 14.98 -10.34 18.30
CA ALA A 345 14.98 -11.58 17.52
C ALA A 345 13.69 -12.40 17.73
N ALA A 346 13.21 -12.53 18.96
CA ALA A 346 11.97 -13.23 19.27
C ALA A 346 10.78 -12.57 18.56
N MET A 347 10.68 -11.23 18.58
CA MET A 347 9.65 -10.49 17.86
C MET A 347 9.76 -10.64 16.34
N GLY A 348 10.98 -10.63 15.79
CA GLY A 348 11.21 -10.86 14.36
C GLY A 348 10.77 -12.26 13.92
N ASN A 349 11.11 -13.29 14.70
CA ASN A 349 10.69 -14.67 14.43
C ASN A 349 9.16 -14.80 14.46
N ARG A 350 8.52 -14.25 15.48
CA ARG A 350 7.04 -14.24 15.56
C ARG A 350 6.41 -13.51 14.37
N GLY A 351 7.05 -12.41 13.92
CA GLY A 351 6.65 -11.68 12.72
C GLY A 351 6.72 -12.54 11.46
N ARG A 352 7.81 -13.31 11.29
CA ARG A 352 7.98 -14.23 10.17
C ARG A 352 6.93 -15.35 10.18
N GLU A 353 6.60 -15.91 11.34
CA GLU A 353 5.51 -16.88 11.50
C GLU A 353 4.18 -16.27 11.04
N LEU A 354 3.84 -15.08 11.53
CA LEU A 354 2.64 -14.36 11.13
C LEU A 354 2.53 -14.18 9.62
N VAL A 355 3.65 -13.80 8.96
CA VAL A 355 3.66 -13.64 7.50
C VAL A 355 3.46 -14.98 6.81
N SER A 356 4.10 -16.05 7.26
CA SER A 356 3.96 -17.39 6.68
C SER A 356 2.55 -17.99 6.83
N GLU A 357 1.80 -17.57 7.83
CA GLU A 357 0.42 -17.99 8.07
C GLU A 357 -0.59 -17.17 7.25
N ARG A 358 -0.40 -15.85 7.15
CA ARG A 358 -1.43 -14.93 6.69
C ARG A 358 -1.21 -14.34 5.30
N PHE A 359 0.03 -14.08 4.90
CA PHE A 359 0.38 -13.32 3.69
C PHE A 359 0.94 -14.23 2.59
N THR A 360 0.25 -15.36 2.37
CA THR A 360 0.68 -16.43 1.44
C THR A 360 -0.01 -16.32 0.09
N ASP A 361 0.61 -16.92 -0.94
CA ASP A 361 0.00 -17.09 -2.26
C ASP A 361 -1.37 -17.79 -2.17
N SER A 362 -1.50 -18.80 -1.30
CA SER A 362 -2.75 -19.51 -1.06
C SER A 362 -3.84 -18.61 -0.46
N ALA A 363 -3.48 -17.74 0.47
CA ALA A 363 -4.42 -16.79 1.07
C ALA A 363 -4.90 -15.75 0.04
N LEU A 364 -3.98 -15.21 -0.76
CA LEU A 364 -4.31 -14.31 -1.86
C LEU A 364 -5.25 -14.99 -2.86
N LEU A 365 -4.94 -16.22 -3.31
CA LEU A 365 -5.77 -16.98 -4.25
C LEU A 365 -7.16 -17.27 -3.70
N ARG A 366 -7.30 -17.66 -2.43
CA ARG A 366 -8.61 -17.84 -1.78
C ARG A 366 -9.42 -16.55 -1.81
N GLY A 367 -8.80 -15.42 -1.51
CA GLY A 367 -9.47 -14.10 -1.57
C GLY A 367 -9.99 -13.78 -2.98
N TRP A 368 -9.20 -14.01 -4.01
CA TRP A 368 -9.63 -13.78 -5.39
C TRP A 368 -10.74 -14.78 -5.82
N LYS A 369 -10.63 -16.06 -5.47
CA LYS A 369 -11.67 -17.07 -5.78
C LYS A 369 -13.01 -16.74 -5.14
N SER A 370 -13.03 -16.19 -3.92
CA SER A 370 -14.26 -15.82 -3.23
C SER A 370 -15.08 -14.75 -3.96
N LEU A 371 -14.46 -13.97 -4.84
CA LEU A 371 -15.17 -12.99 -5.69
C LEU A 371 -16.12 -13.68 -6.70
N PHE A 372 -15.84 -14.90 -7.11
CA PHE A 372 -16.69 -15.66 -8.04
C PHE A 372 -17.77 -16.45 -7.29
N GLU A 373 -17.47 -16.95 -6.10
CA GLU A 373 -18.40 -17.76 -5.30
C GLU A 373 -19.60 -16.94 -4.79
N THR A 374 -19.40 -15.66 -4.54
CA THR A 374 -20.44 -14.74 -4.08
C THR A 374 -21.29 -14.14 -5.20
N GLN A 375 -21.18 -14.63 -6.43
CA GLN A 375 -22.12 -14.26 -7.50
C GLN A 375 -23.48 -14.94 -7.23
N SER A 376 -24.40 -14.20 -6.59
CA SER A 376 -25.81 -14.60 -6.47
C SER A 376 -26.42 -14.82 -7.85
N PRO A 377 -27.35 -15.78 -8.04
CA PRO A 377 -27.97 -16.10 -9.36
C PRO A 377 -28.68 -14.89 -10.03
N SER A 378 -28.91 -13.81 -9.32
CA SER A 378 -29.55 -12.59 -9.83
C SER A 378 -28.66 -11.72 -10.73
N MET A 379 -27.35 -11.99 -10.85
CA MET A 379 -26.42 -11.23 -11.71
C MET A 379 -26.28 -11.78 -13.14
N LYS A 380 -26.89 -12.91 -13.46
CA LYS A 380 -27.08 -13.28 -14.86
C LYS A 380 -28.12 -12.34 -15.45
N ARG A 381 -27.69 -11.18 -15.95
CA ARG A 381 -28.53 -10.36 -16.81
C ARG A 381 -28.92 -11.23 -17.99
N SER A 382 -30.20 -11.53 -18.10
CA SER A 382 -30.78 -12.11 -19.30
C SER A 382 -30.31 -11.27 -20.50
N THR A 383 -29.48 -11.87 -21.34
CA THR A 383 -29.22 -11.37 -22.71
C THR A 383 -30.56 -11.24 -23.42
N PRO A 384 -30.85 -10.12 -24.09
CA PRO A 384 -32.05 -9.97 -24.90
C PRO A 384 -32.04 -10.90 -26.10
#